data_0fb462d868bf96ad345f72bfdb5d5bb6
#
_entry.id   0fb462d868bf96ad345f72bfdb5d5bb6
#
_cell.length_a   1.000
_cell.length_b   1.000
_cell.length_c   1.000
_cell.angle_alpha   90.00
_cell.angle_beta   90.00
_cell.angle_gamma   90.00
#
_symmetry.space_group_name_H-M   'P 1'
#
loop_
_entity.id
_entity.type
_entity.pdbx_description
1 polymer ?
#
loop_
_entity_poly.entity_id
_entity_poly.type
_entity_poly.pdbx_seq_one_letter_code
_entity_poly.pdbx_strand_id
1 'polypeptide(L)'
;MKTTKILFWACALLFTLQACDLDRDPANYIDYEKSYRNMQDAKKWDNGIYSTLRGKFGGAYVIPQEAQADMLNAHAAFGNLYGEFHGWTIKPESAVLQELYHSYYAALIDANVVLKLLPKMEVSSDEQVQRNHFLGDAYFARAFYHFNLALRWGMIYDKNTADKDLGVVLATEPGSIDKPKRATNADTYKLILA
;
A
#
# COMPACT_ATOMS: atom_id res chain seq x y z
N MET A 1 66.97 4.83 3.29
CA MET A 1 66.06 5.37 4.36
C MET A 1 64.94 6.29 3.87
N LYS A 2 65.09 7.09 2.82
CA LYS A 2 64.00 7.93 2.29
C LYS A 2 62.92 7.11 1.53
N THR A 3 63.34 6.17 0.73
CA THR A 3 62.43 5.29 -0.09
C THR A 3 61.56 4.37 0.75
N THR A 4 62.10 3.81 1.84
CA THR A 4 61.32 2.98 2.79
C THR A 4 60.25 3.76 3.53
N LYS A 5 60.48 5.03 3.86
CA LYS A 5 59.49 5.90 4.49
C LYS A 5 58.34 6.25 3.52
N ILE A 6 58.66 6.49 2.24
CA ILE A 6 57.67 6.77 1.19
C ILE A 6 56.77 5.55 0.95
N LEU A 7 57.37 4.35 0.90
CA LEU A 7 56.62 3.11 0.74
C LEU A 7 55.67 2.85 1.91
N PHE A 8 56.09 3.12 3.13
CA PHE A 8 55.29 2.99 4.35
C PHE A 8 54.07 3.93 4.33
N TRP A 9 54.30 5.20 3.95
CA TRP A 9 53.19 6.17 3.85
C TRP A 9 52.23 5.87 2.68
N ALA A 10 52.72 5.31 1.56
CA ALA A 10 51.86 4.88 0.44
C ALA A 10 51.03 3.69 0.86
N CYS A 11 51.55 2.69 1.58
CA CYS A 11 50.75 1.59 2.12
C CYS A 11 49.73 2.06 3.17
N ALA A 12 50.09 3.00 4.06
CA ALA A 12 49.16 3.53 5.03
C ALA A 12 47.98 4.28 4.38
N LEU A 13 48.22 4.98 3.25
CA LEU A 13 47.20 5.66 2.48
C LEU A 13 46.23 4.67 1.79
N LEU A 14 46.72 3.50 1.38
CA LEU A 14 45.85 2.45 0.76
C LEU A 14 44.91 1.79 1.76
N PHE A 15 45.26 1.74 3.05
CA PHE A 15 44.38 1.20 4.10
C PHE A 15 43.24 2.17 4.51
N THR A 16 43.37 3.47 4.21
CA THR A 16 42.29 4.44 4.50
C THR A 16 41.19 4.49 3.44
N LEU A 17 41.34 3.76 2.34
CA LEU A 17 40.32 3.64 1.24
C LEU A 17 39.31 2.52 1.50
N GLN A 18 39.24 1.95 2.69
CA GLN A 18 38.12 1.13 3.11
C GLN A 18 36.91 2.05 3.25
N ALA A 19 36.36 2.44 2.12
CA ALA A 19 35.11 3.20 2.08
C ALA A 19 34.04 2.37 2.79
N CYS A 20 33.26 3.02 3.65
CA CYS A 20 32.05 2.46 4.21
C CYS A 20 31.22 1.87 3.06
N ASP A 21 30.66 0.70 3.30
CA ASP A 21 29.67 0.10 2.41
C ASP A 21 28.51 1.10 2.24
N LEU A 22 28.47 1.76 1.07
CA LEU A 22 27.47 2.76 0.72
C LEU A 22 26.15 2.11 0.30
N ASP A 23 26.15 0.79 0.06
CA ASP A 23 24.97 0.01 -0.29
C ASP A 23 24.20 -0.50 0.95
N ARG A 24 24.21 0.28 2.03
CA ARG A 24 23.46 -0.04 3.22
C ARG A 24 22.01 0.40 3.06
N ASP A 25 21.12 -0.57 2.96
CA ASP A 25 19.68 -0.30 2.99
C ASP A 25 19.31 0.50 4.26
N PRO A 26 18.43 1.52 4.16
CA PRO A 26 17.94 2.24 5.34
C PRO A 26 17.38 1.25 6.36
N ALA A 27 17.57 1.51 7.65
CA ALA A 27 17.14 0.60 8.73
C ALA A 27 15.62 0.28 8.70
N ASN A 28 14.83 1.13 8.04
CA ASN A 28 13.38 0.96 7.86
C ASN A 28 12.99 0.50 6.45
N TYR A 29 13.96 0.13 5.61
CA TYR A 29 13.69 -0.37 4.27
C TYR A 29 13.45 -1.88 4.33
N ILE A 30 12.27 -2.30 3.87
CA ILE A 30 11.95 -3.70 3.67
C ILE A 30 12.19 -4.00 2.19
N ASP A 31 13.27 -4.75 1.90
CA ASP A 31 13.45 -5.37 0.60
C ASP A 31 12.41 -6.49 0.47
N TYR A 32 11.35 -6.25 -0.29
CA TYR A 32 10.26 -7.20 -0.46
C TYR A 32 10.77 -8.56 -0.95
N GLU A 33 11.71 -8.57 -1.90
CA GLU A 33 12.21 -9.81 -2.49
C GLU A 33 13.00 -10.66 -1.48
N LYS A 34 13.75 -10.02 -0.58
CA LYS A 34 14.47 -10.71 0.50
C LYS A 34 13.58 -11.08 1.69
N SER A 35 12.41 -10.47 1.81
CA SER A 35 11.50 -10.68 2.95
C SER A 35 10.59 -11.89 2.79
N TYR A 36 10.56 -12.54 1.61
CA TYR A 36 9.62 -13.59 1.26
C TYR A 36 10.34 -14.90 0.94
N ARG A 37 10.69 -15.69 1.96
CA ARG A 37 11.58 -16.86 1.83
C ARG A 37 10.89 -18.20 2.08
N ASN A 38 9.80 -18.21 2.86
CA ASN A 38 9.10 -19.42 3.31
C ASN A 38 7.67 -19.08 3.73
N MET A 39 6.85 -20.11 4.02
CA MET A 39 5.45 -19.95 4.44
C MET A 39 5.29 -19.19 5.75
N GLN A 40 6.29 -19.16 6.63
CA GLN A 40 6.22 -18.35 7.84
C GLN A 40 6.34 -16.84 7.52
N ASP A 41 7.17 -16.48 6.54
CA ASP A 41 7.24 -15.11 6.06
C ASP A 41 5.94 -14.73 5.35
N ALA A 42 5.37 -15.62 4.51
CA ALA A 42 4.06 -15.44 3.90
C ALA A 42 2.96 -15.16 4.93
N LYS A 43 2.93 -15.91 6.03
CA LYS A 43 2.00 -15.68 7.14
C LYS A 43 2.18 -14.32 7.82
N LYS A 44 3.40 -13.79 7.91
CA LYS A 44 3.63 -12.44 8.45
C LYS A 44 3.04 -11.37 7.55
N TRP A 45 3.20 -11.51 6.24
CA TRP A 45 2.60 -10.61 5.27
C TRP A 45 1.06 -10.66 5.30
N ASP A 46 0.49 -11.84 5.39
CA ASP A 46 -0.94 -12.04 5.55
C ASP A 46 -1.47 -11.40 6.84
N ASN A 47 -0.79 -11.60 7.97
CA ASN A 47 -1.10 -10.90 9.22
C ASN A 47 -1.01 -9.37 9.07
N GLY A 48 -0.09 -8.86 8.25
CA GLY A 48 0.02 -7.44 7.88
C GLY A 48 -1.23 -6.95 7.17
N ILE A 49 -1.73 -7.70 6.19
CA ILE A 49 -2.99 -7.41 5.48
C ILE A 49 -4.15 -7.31 6.47
N TYR A 50 -4.32 -8.29 7.36
CA TYR A 50 -5.38 -8.28 8.38
C TYR A 50 -5.23 -7.14 9.39
N SER A 51 -4.02 -6.83 9.82
CA SER A 51 -3.73 -5.70 10.71
C SER A 51 -4.14 -4.37 10.07
N THR A 52 -3.81 -4.20 8.79
CA THR A 52 -4.18 -3.03 8.01
C THR A 52 -5.69 -2.94 7.82
N LEU A 53 -6.37 -4.02 7.42
CA LEU A 53 -7.82 -4.08 7.30
C LEU A 53 -8.51 -3.72 8.62
N ARG A 54 -8.08 -4.30 9.74
CA ARG A 54 -8.64 -4.01 11.06
C ARG A 54 -8.52 -2.53 11.42
N GLY A 55 -7.38 -1.90 11.14
CA GLY A 55 -7.18 -0.47 11.36
C GLY A 55 -8.11 0.40 10.51
N LYS A 56 -8.47 -0.09 9.31
CA LYS A 56 -9.37 0.59 8.39
C LYS A 56 -10.84 0.49 8.85
N PHE A 57 -11.31 -0.69 9.22
CA PHE A 57 -12.70 -0.90 9.65
C PHE A 57 -13.06 -0.23 10.98
N GLY A 58 -12.10 0.00 11.87
CA GLY A 58 -12.34 0.56 13.20
C GLY A 58 -12.09 2.06 13.36
N GLY A 59 -11.74 2.80 12.32
CA GLY A 59 -11.22 4.15 12.47
C GLY A 59 -11.60 5.13 11.39
N ALA A 60 -10.62 5.92 10.95
CA ALA A 60 -10.74 7.04 10.03
C ALA A 60 -11.42 6.74 8.68
N TYR A 61 -11.58 5.48 8.32
CA TYR A 61 -12.27 5.08 7.08
C TYR A 61 -13.78 5.02 7.20
N VAL A 62 -14.29 4.68 8.39
CA VAL A 62 -15.72 4.55 8.64
C VAL A 62 -16.29 5.86 9.17
N ILE A 63 -15.60 6.51 10.10
CA ILE A 63 -16.10 7.68 10.81
C ILE A 63 -16.53 8.84 9.89
N PRO A 64 -15.78 9.24 8.84
CA PRO A 64 -16.22 10.28 7.93
C PRO A 64 -17.51 9.91 7.18
N GLN A 65 -17.69 8.63 6.83
CA GLN A 65 -18.90 8.16 6.16
C GLN A 65 -20.10 8.19 7.09
N GLU A 66 -19.93 7.75 8.34
CA GLU A 66 -20.97 7.76 9.36
C GLU A 66 -21.36 9.21 9.72
N ALA A 67 -20.39 10.13 9.74
CA ALA A 67 -20.68 11.56 9.92
C ALA A 67 -21.47 12.14 8.72
N GLN A 68 -21.14 11.71 7.50
CA GLN A 68 -21.82 12.12 6.28
C GLN A 68 -23.24 11.55 6.16
N ALA A 69 -23.46 10.38 6.76
CA ALA A 69 -24.75 9.69 6.81
C ALA A 69 -25.61 10.10 8.03
N ASP A 70 -25.26 11.15 8.77
CA ASP A 70 -25.92 11.61 10.00
C ASP A 70 -25.98 10.57 11.14
N MET A 71 -25.18 9.51 11.05
CA MET A 71 -25.04 8.52 12.14
C MET A 71 -24.15 9.03 13.27
N LEU A 72 -23.24 9.97 12.97
CA LEU A 72 -22.38 10.64 13.93
C LEU A 72 -22.50 12.16 13.76
N ASN A 73 -22.54 12.88 14.89
CA ASN A 73 -22.60 14.33 14.90
C ASN A 73 -21.21 14.92 15.19
N ALA A 74 -20.76 15.83 14.34
CA ALA A 74 -19.57 16.64 14.59
C ALA A 74 -19.96 17.86 15.45
N HIS A 75 -19.40 17.96 16.67
CA HIS A 75 -19.74 19.03 17.61
C HIS A 75 -18.53 19.93 17.90
N ALA A 76 -18.76 21.25 17.88
CA ALA A 76 -17.71 22.25 18.05
C ALA A 76 -16.94 22.11 19.38
N ALA A 77 -17.62 21.71 20.49
CA ALA A 77 -16.98 21.50 21.79
C ALA A 77 -15.95 20.35 21.79
N PHE A 78 -16.00 19.47 20.79
CA PHE A 78 -15.05 18.35 20.60
C PHE A 78 -14.13 18.57 19.37
N GLY A 79 -13.84 19.83 19.04
CA GLY A 79 -12.93 20.20 17.95
C GLY A 79 -13.51 20.05 16.55
N ASN A 80 -14.83 19.86 16.42
CA ASN A 80 -15.52 19.73 15.14
C ASN A 80 -14.89 18.68 14.20
N LEU A 81 -14.38 17.59 14.76
CA LEU A 81 -13.74 16.53 13.99
C LEU A 81 -14.71 15.96 12.95
N TYR A 82 -14.26 15.87 11.69
CA TYR A 82 -15.10 15.47 10.55
C TYR A 82 -16.31 16.39 10.26
N GLY A 83 -16.33 17.62 10.79
CA GLY A 83 -17.42 18.58 10.57
C GLY A 83 -17.68 18.89 9.10
N GLU A 84 -16.67 18.87 8.25
CA GLU A 84 -16.81 19.03 6.80
C GLU A 84 -17.64 17.91 6.16
N PHE A 85 -17.56 16.68 6.69
CA PHE A 85 -18.35 15.53 6.23
C PHE A 85 -19.78 15.61 6.74
N HIS A 86 -19.98 15.87 8.03
CA HIS A 86 -21.30 16.05 8.62
C HIS A 86 -22.07 17.22 7.96
N GLY A 87 -21.38 18.34 7.72
CA GLY A 87 -21.98 19.51 7.07
C GLY A 87 -22.03 19.48 5.55
N TRP A 88 -21.56 18.41 4.89
CA TRP A 88 -21.47 18.26 3.44
C TRP A 88 -20.71 19.43 2.77
N THR A 89 -19.72 20.00 3.48
CA THR A 89 -18.89 21.13 3.02
C THR A 89 -17.48 20.71 2.64
N ILE A 90 -17.34 19.46 2.19
CA ILE A 90 -16.06 18.82 1.84
C ILE A 90 -15.42 19.58 0.67
N LYS A 91 -14.14 19.92 0.81
CA LYS A 91 -13.35 20.58 -0.21
C LYS A 91 -12.31 19.65 -0.80
N PRO A 92 -11.85 19.88 -2.05
CA PRO A 92 -10.78 19.08 -2.66
C PRO A 92 -9.48 19.06 -1.85
N GLU A 93 -9.23 20.11 -1.06
CA GLU A 93 -8.04 20.28 -0.23
C GLU A 93 -8.18 19.62 1.16
N SER A 94 -9.28 18.91 1.43
CA SER A 94 -9.50 18.25 2.70
C SER A 94 -8.35 17.30 3.04
N ALA A 95 -7.70 17.56 4.18
CA ALA A 95 -6.62 16.72 4.69
C ALA A 95 -7.11 15.29 4.98
N VAL A 96 -8.35 15.13 5.42
CA VAL A 96 -8.97 13.83 5.68
C VAL A 96 -9.11 13.04 4.38
N LEU A 97 -9.58 13.67 3.30
CA LEU A 97 -9.67 13.00 1.99
C LEU A 97 -8.30 12.60 1.46
N GLN A 98 -7.29 13.47 1.59
CA GLN A 98 -5.92 13.17 1.16
C GLN A 98 -5.34 12.00 1.94
N GLU A 99 -5.50 11.98 3.26
CA GLU A 99 -5.03 10.90 4.10
C GLU A 99 -5.73 9.57 3.76
N LEU A 100 -7.05 9.60 3.58
CA LEU A 100 -7.82 8.43 3.15
C LEU A 100 -7.33 7.89 1.81
N TYR A 101 -7.14 8.75 0.82
CA TYR A 101 -6.64 8.38 -0.49
C TYR A 101 -5.27 7.71 -0.40
N HIS A 102 -4.32 8.37 0.25
CA HIS A 102 -2.98 7.85 0.46
C HIS A 102 -2.97 6.51 1.17
N SER A 103 -3.77 6.38 2.20
CA SER A 103 -3.78 5.18 3.02
C SER A 103 -4.41 3.96 2.35
N TYR A 104 -5.37 4.15 1.43
CA TYR A 104 -5.87 3.05 0.59
C TYR A 104 -4.78 2.54 -0.36
N TYR A 105 -4.04 3.45 -1.02
CA TYR A 105 -2.95 3.04 -1.90
C TYR A 105 -1.77 2.44 -1.14
N ALA A 106 -1.45 2.94 0.06
CA ALA A 106 -0.45 2.32 0.92
C ALA A 106 -0.84 0.88 1.31
N ALA A 107 -2.11 0.66 1.64
CA ALA A 107 -2.62 -0.68 1.98
C ALA A 107 -2.58 -1.67 0.80
N LEU A 108 -2.66 -1.19 -0.44
CA LEU A 108 -2.52 -2.01 -1.64
C LEU A 108 -1.12 -2.59 -1.80
N ILE A 109 -0.09 -1.95 -1.23
CA ILE A 109 1.30 -2.42 -1.35
C ILE A 109 1.43 -3.82 -0.77
N ASP A 110 0.92 -4.05 0.44
CA ASP A 110 1.02 -5.35 1.14
C ASP A 110 0.35 -6.46 0.32
N ALA A 111 -0.88 -6.22 -0.16
CA ALA A 111 -1.59 -7.17 -1.00
C ALA A 111 -0.84 -7.46 -2.31
N ASN A 112 -0.30 -6.43 -2.96
CA ASN A 112 0.44 -6.60 -4.20
C ASN A 112 1.77 -7.33 -4.00
N VAL A 113 2.46 -7.14 -2.87
CA VAL A 113 3.66 -7.92 -2.52
C VAL A 113 3.34 -9.40 -2.43
N VAL A 114 2.26 -9.76 -1.70
CA VAL A 114 1.81 -11.16 -1.60
C VAL A 114 1.49 -11.72 -2.98
N LEU A 115 0.69 -11.04 -3.79
CA LEU A 115 0.28 -11.48 -5.13
C LEU A 115 1.44 -11.60 -6.12
N LYS A 116 2.51 -10.83 -5.91
CA LYS A 116 3.71 -10.86 -6.77
C LYS A 116 4.68 -11.97 -6.39
N LEU A 117 4.86 -12.21 -5.10
CA LEU A 117 5.94 -13.08 -4.60
C LEU A 117 5.45 -14.47 -4.23
N LEU A 118 4.29 -14.62 -3.59
CA LEU A 118 3.79 -15.92 -3.14
C LEU A 118 3.57 -16.93 -4.29
N PRO A 119 3.10 -16.55 -5.49
CA PRO A 119 2.99 -17.48 -6.61
C PRO A 119 4.30 -18.08 -7.08
N LYS A 120 5.42 -17.38 -6.84
CA LYS A 120 6.76 -17.80 -7.26
C LYS A 120 7.46 -18.69 -6.24
N MET A 121 6.91 -18.77 -5.03
CA MET A 121 7.50 -19.54 -3.95
C MET A 121 7.18 -21.03 -4.13
N GLU A 122 8.21 -21.86 -4.06
CA GLU A 122 8.04 -23.32 -3.98
C GLU A 122 7.48 -23.67 -2.61
N VAL A 123 6.41 -24.45 -2.58
CA VAL A 123 5.75 -24.91 -1.36
C VAL A 123 5.54 -26.42 -1.43
N SER A 124 5.56 -27.07 -0.28
CA SER A 124 5.23 -28.49 -0.15
C SER A 124 3.73 -28.74 -0.38
N SER A 125 3.36 -29.99 -0.63
CA SER A 125 1.96 -30.36 -0.90
C SER A 125 1.02 -30.04 0.27
N ASP A 126 1.50 -30.16 1.49
CA ASP A 126 0.76 -29.85 2.73
C ASP A 126 0.60 -28.34 2.98
N GLU A 127 1.49 -27.51 2.44
CA GLU A 127 1.41 -26.05 2.53
C GLU A 127 0.52 -25.42 1.43
N GLN A 128 0.15 -26.18 0.40
CA GLN A 128 -0.59 -25.66 -0.77
C GLN A 128 -1.94 -25.03 -0.40
N VAL A 129 -2.66 -25.63 0.56
CA VAL A 129 -3.94 -25.10 1.03
C VAL A 129 -3.74 -23.73 1.69
N GLN A 130 -2.74 -23.63 2.56
CA GLN A 130 -2.44 -22.37 3.26
C GLN A 130 -1.97 -21.28 2.28
N ARG A 131 -1.13 -21.63 1.29
CA ARG A 131 -0.74 -20.71 0.22
C ARG A 131 -1.94 -20.12 -0.52
N ASN A 132 -2.92 -20.98 -0.85
CA ASN A 132 -4.13 -20.55 -1.56
C ASN A 132 -5.01 -19.63 -0.69
N HIS A 133 -5.06 -19.85 0.63
CA HIS A 133 -5.71 -18.94 1.57
C HIS A 133 -5.06 -17.54 1.53
N PHE A 134 -3.75 -17.44 1.69
CA PHE A 134 -3.05 -16.17 1.66
C PHE A 134 -3.20 -15.41 0.33
N LEU A 135 -3.24 -16.16 -0.79
CA LEU A 135 -3.55 -15.55 -2.09
C LEU A 135 -4.98 -15.02 -2.13
N GLY A 136 -5.94 -15.77 -1.62
CA GLY A 136 -7.34 -15.33 -1.52
C GLY A 136 -7.50 -14.07 -0.69
N ASP A 137 -6.84 -14.00 0.47
CA ASP A 137 -6.85 -12.84 1.36
C ASP A 137 -6.24 -11.60 0.68
N ALA A 138 -5.13 -11.78 -0.05
CA ALA A 138 -4.51 -10.70 -0.80
C ALA A 138 -5.37 -10.20 -1.98
N TYR A 139 -6.03 -11.11 -2.72
CA TYR A 139 -7.00 -10.75 -3.76
C TYR A 139 -8.19 -9.99 -3.18
N PHE A 140 -8.74 -10.48 -2.06
CA PHE A 140 -9.82 -9.79 -1.37
C PHE A 140 -9.42 -8.39 -0.92
N ALA A 141 -8.27 -8.24 -0.29
CA ALA A 141 -7.76 -6.94 0.17
C ALA A 141 -7.58 -5.97 -1.01
N ARG A 142 -7.00 -6.43 -2.12
CA ARG A 142 -6.83 -5.62 -3.33
C ARG A 142 -8.16 -5.18 -3.92
N ALA A 143 -9.11 -6.09 -4.02
CA ALA A 143 -10.47 -5.79 -4.50
C ALA A 143 -11.18 -4.80 -3.58
N PHE A 144 -11.13 -5.03 -2.27
CA PHE A 144 -11.74 -4.18 -1.25
C PHE A 144 -11.22 -2.74 -1.29
N TYR A 145 -9.91 -2.56 -1.38
CA TYR A 145 -9.33 -1.22 -1.43
C TYR A 145 -9.66 -0.50 -2.73
N HIS A 146 -9.57 -1.15 -3.88
CA HIS A 146 -9.98 -0.55 -5.15
C HIS A 146 -11.48 -0.22 -5.20
N PHE A 147 -12.34 -1.06 -4.61
CA PHE A 147 -13.75 -0.79 -4.50
C PHE A 147 -14.03 0.46 -3.67
N ASN A 148 -13.41 0.59 -2.50
CA ASN A 148 -13.56 1.79 -1.66
C ASN A 148 -13.01 3.06 -2.35
N LEU A 149 -11.91 2.94 -3.08
CA LEU A 149 -11.41 4.03 -3.92
C LEU A 149 -12.43 4.39 -5.01
N ALA A 150 -13.01 3.41 -5.69
CA ALA A 150 -14.00 3.63 -6.74
C ALA A 150 -15.26 4.32 -6.21
N LEU A 151 -15.76 3.92 -5.05
CA LEU A 151 -16.94 4.53 -4.42
C LEU A 151 -16.74 6.00 -4.06
N ARG A 152 -15.51 6.44 -3.76
CA ARG A 152 -15.24 7.80 -3.30
C ARG A 152 -14.71 8.73 -4.39
N TRP A 153 -13.89 8.21 -5.28
CA TRP A 153 -13.17 9.01 -6.29
C TRP A 153 -13.47 8.60 -7.73
N GLY A 154 -14.17 7.48 -7.96
CA GLY A 154 -14.69 7.09 -9.26
C GLY A 154 -15.97 7.84 -9.62
N MET A 155 -16.31 7.85 -10.90
CA MET A 155 -17.66 8.20 -11.33
C MET A 155 -18.64 7.10 -10.88
N ILE A 156 -19.92 7.45 -10.70
CA ILE A 156 -20.97 6.45 -10.43
C ILE A 156 -20.99 5.46 -11.60
N TYR A 157 -20.99 4.16 -11.28
CA TYR A 157 -20.98 3.13 -12.31
C TYR A 157 -22.28 3.11 -13.10
N ASP A 158 -22.18 3.33 -14.40
CA ASP A 158 -23.26 3.10 -15.37
C ASP A 158 -22.71 2.20 -16.48
N LYS A 159 -23.34 1.04 -16.69
CA LYS A 159 -22.95 0.05 -17.71
C LYS A 159 -22.87 0.62 -19.14
N ASN A 160 -23.62 1.70 -19.42
CA ASN A 160 -23.68 2.30 -20.75
C ASN A 160 -22.54 3.29 -21.01
N THR A 161 -21.86 3.78 -19.95
CA THR A 161 -20.82 4.80 -20.03
C THR A 161 -19.53 4.41 -19.34
N ALA A 162 -19.50 3.26 -18.64
CA ALA A 162 -18.38 2.81 -17.83
C ALA A 162 -17.04 2.69 -18.59
N ASP A 163 -17.09 2.48 -19.89
CA ASP A 163 -15.91 2.45 -20.78
C ASP A 163 -15.27 3.82 -21.02
N LYS A 164 -16.00 4.91 -20.72
CA LYS A 164 -15.57 6.31 -20.88
C LYS A 164 -15.44 7.03 -19.56
N ASP A 165 -16.25 6.66 -18.58
CA ASP A 165 -16.24 7.28 -17.25
C ASP A 165 -14.94 6.98 -16.51
N LEU A 166 -14.44 7.99 -15.79
CA LEU A 166 -13.21 7.84 -15.02
C LEU A 166 -13.45 7.02 -13.75
N GLY A 167 -12.78 5.89 -13.67
CA GLY A 167 -12.60 5.08 -12.47
C GLY A 167 -11.51 5.62 -11.55
N VAL A 168 -10.61 4.75 -11.11
CA VAL A 168 -9.48 5.09 -10.23
C VAL A 168 -8.14 4.63 -10.84
N VAL A 169 -7.04 4.98 -10.20
CA VAL A 169 -5.72 4.44 -10.56
C VAL A 169 -5.68 2.96 -10.13
N LEU A 170 -5.31 2.07 -11.05
CA LEU A 170 -5.17 0.64 -10.76
C LEU A 170 -3.74 0.34 -10.30
N ALA A 171 -3.54 0.22 -8.99
CA ALA A 171 -2.26 -0.14 -8.40
C ALA A 171 -2.19 -1.66 -8.25
N THR A 172 -1.51 -2.34 -9.17
CA THR A 172 -1.37 -3.81 -9.20
C THR A 172 0.05 -4.28 -8.90
N GLU A 173 1.01 -3.35 -8.82
CA GLU A 173 2.41 -3.62 -8.51
C GLU A 173 2.81 -2.95 -7.18
N PRO A 174 3.68 -3.58 -6.37
CA PRO A 174 4.19 -2.97 -5.16
C PRO A 174 5.16 -1.81 -5.49
N GLY A 175 4.97 -0.66 -4.86
CA GLY A 175 5.99 0.39 -4.83
C GLY A 175 6.23 1.15 -6.13
N SER A 176 5.24 1.26 -7.02
CA SER A 176 5.40 2.10 -8.22
C SER A 176 5.58 3.58 -7.84
N ILE A 177 6.67 4.18 -8.34
CA ILE A 177 6.92 5.62 -8.27
C ILE A 177 6.29 6.37 -9.45
N ASP A 178 5.76 5.65 -10.42
CA ASP A 178 5.08 6.20 -11.57
C ASP A 178 3.81 6.94 -11.15
N LYS A 179 3.42 7.91 -11.94
CA LYS A 179 2.15 8.64 -11.79
C LYS A 179 1.16 8.14 -12.84
N PRO A 180 0.57 6.95 -12.67
CA PRO A 180 -0.31 6.36 -13.66
C PRO A 180 -1.60 7.18 -13.78
N LYS A 181 -2.19 7.15 -14.97
CA LYS A 181 -3.50 7.77 -15.20
C LYS A 181 -4.60 6.94 -14.54
N ARG A 182 -5.72 7.59 -14.24
CA ARG A 182 -6.94 6.89 -13.83
C ARG A 182 -7.40 5.97 -14.97
N ALA A 183 -7.84 4.77 -14.61
CA ALA A 183 -8.47 3.84 -15.51
C ALA A 183 -9.93 4.23 -15.78
N THR A 184 -10.59 3.52 -16.67
CA THR A 184 -12.03 3.61 -16.83
C THR A 184 -12.78 2.95 -15.67
N ASN A 185 -14.03 3.27 -15.47
CA ASN A 185 -14.88 2.54 -14.53
C ASN A 185 -15.00 1.06 -14.91
N ALA A 186 -15.13 0.75 -16.20
CA ALA A 186 -15.18 -0.63 -16.67
C ALA A 186 -13.93 -1.42 -16.26
N ASP A 187 -12.73 -0.87 -16.48
CA ASP A 187 -11.47 -1.52 -16.08
C ASP A 187 -11.32 -1.62 -14.57
N THR A 188 -11.78 -0.58 -13.85
CA THR A 188 -11.76 -0.57 -12.37
C THR A 188 -12.61 -1.71 -11.81
N TYR A 189 -13.86 -1.83 -12.24
CA TYR A 189 -14.74 -2.91 -11.76
C TYR A 189 -14.32 -4.28 -12.28
N LYS A 190 -13.73 -4.35 -13.47
CA LYS A 190 -13.11 -5.60 -13.96
C LYS A 190 -12.00 -6.09 -13.03
N LEU A 191 -11.12 -5.18 -12.55
CA LEU A 191 -10.08 -5.55 -11.58
C LEU A 191 -10.66 -5.96 -10.22
N ILE A 192 -11.72 -5.30 -9.76
CA ILE A 192 -12.37 -5.60 -8.47
C ILE A 192 -13.00 -6.99 -8.47
N LEU A 193 -13.52 -7.44 -9.62
CA LEU A 193 -14.24 -8.69 -9.75
C LEU A 193 -13.37 -9.88 -10.21
N ALA A 194 -12.11 -9.65 -10.55
CA ALA A 194 -11.15 -10.68 -10.96
C ALA A 194 -10.53 -11.41 -9.77
#